data_6830a19c8d8689a249adc443f3ed64b2
#
_entry.id   6830a19c8d8689a249adc443f3ed64b2
#
_cell.length_a   1.000
_cell.length_b   1.000
_cell.length_c   1.000
_cell.angle_alpha   90.00
_cell.angle_beta   90.00
_cell.angle_gamma   90.00
#
_symmetry.space_group_name_H-M   'P 1'
#
loop_
_entity.id
_entity.type
_entity.pdbx_description
1 polymer ?
#
loop_
_entity_poly.entity_id
_entity_poly.type
_entity_poly.pdbx_seq_one_letter_code
_entity_poly.pdbx_strand_id
1 'polypeptide(L)'
;RSTHCISSAASDVYKRQVYGTQRYYNGKKGNYHNGHDIAADTGTIIYSPSSGKVILTGDYYYNGKFVMINHGNNLISIFLHMDDIHVSEGRNVDKGEPIGTVGNTGLSTGPHLHWSVLLNNTYVDPLGLVKNNKVKLDN
;
A
#
# COMPACT_ATOMS: atom_id res chain seq x y z
N ARG A 1 -12.05 -6.28 10.89
CA ARG A 1 -10.88 -6.60 11.40
C ARG A 1 -9.77 -6.65 10.44
N SER A 2 -10.00 -6.98 9.27
CA SER A 2 -8.98 -7.04 8.31
C SER A 2 -8.40 -5.71 7.97
N THR A 3 -9.22 -4.70 7.81
CA THR A 3 -8.70 -3.37 7.56
C THR A 3 -7.89 -2.91 8.72
N HIS A 4 -8.26 -3.38 9.88
CA HIS A 4 -7.54 -3.15 11.06
C HIS A 4 -6.13 -3.67 11.02
N CYS A 5 -5.83 -4.78 10.38
CA CYS A 5 -4.49 -5.32 10.34
C CYS A 5 -3.52 -4.34 9.70
N ILE A 6 -3.93 -3.72 8.60
CA ILE A 6 -3.07 -2.74 7.96
C ILE A 6 -2.94 -1.51 8.81
N SER A 7 -4.04 -1.04 9.37
CA SER A 7 -4.01 0.14 10.21
C SER A 7 -3.15 -0.05 11.45
N SER A 8 -3.33 -1.19 12.10
CA SER A 8 -2.56 -1.46 13.31
C SER A 8 -1.10 -1.59 13.00
N ALA A 9 -0.77 -2.34 11.94
CA ALA A 9 0.61 -2.49 11.55
C ALA A 9 1.23 -1.14 11.22
N ALA A 10 0.48 -0.29 10.54
CA ALA A 10 0.98 1.02 10.20
C ALA A 10 1.26 1.85 11.44
N SER A 11 0.36 1.82 12.42
CA SER A 11 0.56 2.62 13.61
C SER A 11 1.66 2.08 14.50
N ASP A 12 1.85 0.76 14.49
CA ASP A 12 2.81 0.16 15.40
C ASP A 12 4.22 0.09 14.85
N VAL A 13 4.37 -0.12 13.56
CA VAL A 13 5.67 -0.39 12.99
C VAL A 13 6.09 0.52 11.88
N TYR A 14 5.41 1.64 11.72
CA TYR A 14 5.69 2.51 10.64
C TYR A 14 7.06 3.12 10.70
N LYS A 15 7.81 2.87 11.69
CA LYS A 15 9.07 3.48 11.91
C LYS A 15 10.09 3.36 10.82
N ARG A 16 9.91 2.46 9.89
CA ARG A 16 10.90 2.27 8.85
C ARG A 16 11.06 3.52 8.01
N GLN A 17 9.98 3.99 7.45
CA GLN A 17 10.02 5.21 6.66
C GLN A 17 8.65 5.81 6.59
N VAL A 18 8.46 7.03 7.04
CA VAL A 18 7.16 7.68 6.98
C VAL A 18 7.03 8.45 5.68
N TYR A 19 5.79 8.70 5.30
CA TYR A 19 5.46 9.43 4.09
C TYR A 19 6.08 10.82 4.12
N GLY A 20 6.60 11.22 2.99
CA GLY A 20 7.19 12.55 2.86
C GLY A 20 8.64 12.66 3.28
N THR A 21 9.21 11.59 3.83
CA THR A 21 10.60 11.62 4.24
C THR A 21 11.50 11.70 3.01
N GLN A 22 12.44 12.61 3.04
CA GLN A 22 13.40 12.74 1.96
C GLN A 22 14.45 11.65 2.10
N ARG A 23 14.67 10.90 1.03
CA ARG A 23 15.65 9.83 1.04
C ARG A 23 17.01 10.34 0.60
N TYR A 24 18.06 9.77 1.18
CA TYR A 24 19.43 10.08 0.79
C TYR A 24 20.18 8.78 0.52
N TYR A 25 20.91 8.74 -0.61
CA TYR A 25 21.70 7.58 -0.98
C TYR A 25 23.13 8.04 -1.21
N ASN A 26 24.06 7.51 -0.41
CA ASN A 26 25.49 7.89 -0.49
C ASN A 26 25.66 9.40 -0.42
N GLY A 27 24.90 10.04 0.45
CA GLY A 27 24.98 11.48 0.62
C GLY A 27 24.25 12.29 -0.44
N LYS A 28 23.64 11.64 -1.40
CA LYS A 28 22.88 12.36 -2.43
C LYS A 28 21.40 12.30 -2.14
N LYS A 29 20.72 13.38 -2.46
CA LYS A 29 19.31 13.51 -2.26
C LYS A 29 18.56 12.57 -3.20
N GLY A 30 17.71 11.71 -2.66
CA GLY A 30 16.87 10.84 -3.46
C GLY A 30 15.47 11.41 -3.60
N ASN A 31 14.55 10.57 -4.08
CA ASN A 31 13.16 10.98 -4.22
C ASN A 31 12.46 10.98 -2.87
N TYR A 32 11.41 11.78 -2.75
CA TYR A 32 10.57 11.73 -1.56
C TYR A 32 9.88 10.38 -1.49
N HIS A 33 9.64 9.93 -0.28
CA HIS A 33 8.92 8.69 -0.04
C HIS A 33 7.43 8.93 -0.27
N ASN A 34 6.88 8.35 -1.32
CA ASN A 34 5.50 8.60 -1.74
C ASN A 34 4.49 7.63 -1.16
N GLY A 35 4.80 6.99 -0.09
CA GLY A 35 3.91 6.01 0.53
C GLY A 35 4.34 5.72 1.93
N HIS A 36 3.78 4.66 2.49
CA HIS A 36 4.08 4.25 3.85
C HIS A 36 4.60 2.83 3.84
N ASP A 37 5.76 2.61 4.46
CA ASP A 37 6.34 1.28 4.56
C ASP A 37 5.93 0.66 5.88
N ILE A 38 5.30 -0.50 5.80
CA ILE A 38 4.82 -1.22 6.97
C ILE A 38 5.65 -2.48 7.10
N ALA A 39 6.44 -2.58 8.17
CA ALA A 39 7.25 -3.76 8.41
C ALA A 39 6.34 -4.92 8.76
N ALA A 40 6.48 -6.02 8.04
CA ALA A 40 5.68 -7.22 8.27
C ALA A 40 6.41 -8.39 7.64
N ASP A 41 6.16 -9.58 8.15
CA ASP A 41 6.79 -10.78 7.62
C ASP A 41 6.22 -11.15 6.28
N THR A 42 7.03 -11.78 5.46
CA THR A 42 6.58 -12.33 4.18
C THR A 42 5.45 -13.31 4.44
N GLY A 43 4.37 -13.16 3.69
CA GLY A 43 3.20 -14.01 3.84
C GLY A 43 2.08 -13.41 4.67
N THR A 44 2.34 -12.27 5.31
CA THR A 44 1.29 -11.57 6.06
C THR A 44 0.22 -11.11 5.07
N ILE A 45 -1.04 -11.38 5.39
CA ILE A 45 -2.13 -11.06 4.48
C ILE A 45 -2.38 -9.56 4.42
N ILE A 46 -2.55 -9.07 3.21
CA ILE A 46 -2.90 -7.67 2.95
C ILE A 46 -4.39 -7.61 2.64
N TYR A 47 -5.10 -6.76 3.35
CA TYR A 47 -6.53 -6.58 3.18
C TYR A 47 -6.82 -5.24 2.53
N SER A 48 -7.83 -5.19 1.67
CA SER A 48 -8.20 -3.93 1.03
C SER A 48 -8.74 -2.95 2.06
N PRO A 49 -8.22 -1.72 2.10
CA PRO A 49 -8.67 -0.73 3.09
C PRO A 49 -10.07 -0.20 2.80
N SER A 50 -10.58 -0.39 1.61
CA SER A 50 -11.90 0.05 1.22
C SER A 50 -12.36 -0.74 0.01
N SER A 51 -13.64 -0.71 -0.29
CA SER A 51 -14.14 -1.35 -1.50
C SER A 51 -13.57 -0.64 -2.73
N GLY A 52 -13.47 -1.35 -3.83
CA GLY A 52 -12.98 -0.80 -5.06
C GLY A 52 -12.82 -1.84 -6.14
N LYS A 53 -12.20 -1.43 -7.25
CA LYS A 53 -11.96 -2.30 -8.39
C LYS A 53 -10.47 -2.40 -8.63
N VAL A 54 -9.99 -3.61 -8.82
CA VAL A 54 -8.58 -3.83 -9.16
C VAL A 54 -8.36 -3.36 -10.59
N ILE A 55 -7.53 -2.34 -10.76
CA ILE A 55 -7.32 -1.76 -12.09
C ILE A 55 -6.02 -2.19 -12.73
N LEU A 56 -5.06 -2.66 -11.94
CA LEU A 56 -3.79 -3.09 -12.49
C LEU A 56 -3.09 -4.03 -11.51
N THR A 57 -2.47 -5.09 -12.05
CA THR A 57 -1.58 -5.95 -11.29
C THR A 57 -0.35 -6.21 -12.17
N GLY A 58 0.76 -6.52 -11.57
CA GLY A 58 1.96 -6.81 -12.34
C GLY A 58 3.13 -7.21 -11.47
N ASP A 59 4.28 -7.37 -12.15
CA ASP A 59 5.52 -7.73 -11.47
C ASP A 59 6.65 -7.06 -12.25
N TYR A 60 7.10 -5.91 -11.74
CA TYR A 60 8.12 -5.12 -12.41
C TYR A 60 9.40 -5.06 -11.58
N TYR A 61 10.49 -4.69 -12.23
CA TYR A 61 11.80 -4.68 -11.58
C TYR A 61 11.81 -3.88 -10.27
N TYR A 62 11.33 -2.65 -10.30
CA TYR A 62 11.36 -1.81 -9.10
C TYR A 62 10.19 -2.07 -8.16
N ASN A 63 9.00 -2.22 -8.70
CA ASN A 63 7.80 -2.38 -7.88
C ASN A 63 7.63 -3.76 -7.30
N GLY A 64 8.23 -4.77 -7.93
CA GLY A 64 7.93 -6.14 -7.60
C GLY A 64 6.51 -6.47 -7.98
N LYS A 65 5.92 -7.42 -7.31
CA LYS A 65 4.51 -7.76 -7.51
C LYS A 65 3.66 -6.69 -6.85
N PHE A 66 2.68 -6.20 -7.56
CA PHE A 66 1.89 -5.07 -7.06
C PHE A 66 0.44 -5.16 -7.49
N VAL A 67 -0.41 -4.45 -6.74
CA VAL A 67 -1.85 -4.34 -7.01
C VAL A 67 -2.24 -2.87 -6.88
N MET A 68 -3.05 -2.39 -7.83
CA MET A 68 -3.64 -1.07 -7.76
C MET A 68 -5.15 -1.20 -7.69
N ILE A 69 -5.77 -0.51 -6.77
CA ILE A 69 -7.22 -0.55 -6.56
C ILE A 69 -7.79 0.86 -6.66
N ASN A 70 -8.79 1.01 -7.50
CA ASN A 70 -9.51 2.27 -7.64
C ASN A 70 -10.73 2.22 -6.73
N HIS A 71 -10.74 3.02 -5.68
CA HIS A 71 -11.82 3.06 -4.71
C HIS A 71 -12.96 4.00 -5.11
N GLY A 72 -12.84 4.67 -6.24
CA GLY A 72 -13.80 5.67 -6.66
C GLY A 72 -13.38 7.06 -6.20
N ASN A 73 -14.04 8.08 -6.69
CA ASN A 73 -13.77 9.48 -6.34
C ASN A 73 -12.31 9.87 -6.49
N ASN A 74 -11.64 9.30 -7.49
CA ASN A 74 -10.23 9.57 -7.79
C ASN A 74 -9.28 9.13 -6.68
N LEU A 75 -9.68 8.15 -5.89
CA LEU A 75 -8.87 7.61 -4.80
C LEU A 75 -8.35 6.23 -5.20
N ILE A 76 -7.04 6.08 -5.27
CA ILE A 76 -6.39 4.84 -5.71
C ILE A 76 -5.38 4.40 -4.67
N SER A 77 -5.44 3.12 -4.28
CA SER A 77 -4.42 2.52 -3.43
C SER A 77 -3.46 1.69 -4.26
N ILE A 78 -2.19 1.72 -3.91
CA ILE A 78 -1.14 0.97 -4.60
C ILE A 78 -0.35 0.19 -3.56
N PHE A 79 -0.26 -1.13 -3.76
CA PHE A 79 0.46 -2.01 -2.84
C PHE A 79 1.63 -2.64 -3.60
N LEU A 80 2.84 -2.42 -3.12
CA LEU A 80 4.06 -2.87 -3.81
C LEU A 80 4.80 -3.94 -3.03
N HIS A 81 5.72 -4.61 -3.71
CA HIS A 81 6.64 -5.59 -3.12
C HIS A 81 5.94 -6.81 -2.53
N MET A 82 4.80 -7.18 -3.11
CA MET A 82 3.99 -8.30 -2.63
C MET A 82 4.66 -9.64 -2.94
N ASP A 83 4.30 -10.66 -2.18
CA ASP A 83 4.76 -12.02 -2.45
C ASP A 83 3.77 -12.74 -3.38
N ASP A 84 2.51 -12.80 -2.97
CA ASP A 84 1.45 -13.38 -3.79
C ASP A 84 0.37 -12.35 -4.05
N ILE A 85 -0.22 -12.42 -5.23
CA ILE A 85 -1.37 -11.60 -5.62
C ILE A 85 -2.58 -12.52 -5.71
N HIS A 86 -3.61 -12.22 -4.95
CA HIS A 86 -4.81 -13.06 -4.88
C HIS A 86 -5.99 -12.54 -5.70
N VAL A 87 -5.81 -11.43 -6.39
CA VAL A 87 -6.87 -10.82 -7.19
C VAL A 87 -6.36 -10.56 -8.60
N SER A 88 -7.29 -10.38 -9.53
CA SER A 88 -6.94 -10.07 -10.92
C SER A 88 -7.59 -8.79 -11.36
N GLU A 89 -7.06 -8.22 -12.43
CA GLU A 89 -7.58 -6.96 -12.98
C GLU A 89 -9.06 -7.12 -13.32
N GLY A 90 -9.81 -6.09 -13.00
CA GLY A 90 -11.24 -6.06 -13.25
C GLY A 90 -12.10 -6.58 -12.11
N ARG A 91 -11.50 -7.21 -11.12
CA ARG A 91 -12.26 -7.74 -10.00
C ARG A 91 -12.65 -6.64 -9.03
N ASN A 92 -13.89 -6.70 -8.54
CA ASN A 92 -14.33 -5.81 -7.48
C ASN A 92 -13.98 -6.45 -6.15
N VAL A 93 -13.47 -5.67 -5.24
CA VAL A 93 -13.12 -6.13 -3.88
C VAL A 93 -13.89 -5.32 -2.86
N ASP A 94 -14.19 -5.96 -1.74
CA ASP A 94 -14.86 -5.29 -0.63
C ASP A 94 -13.82 -4.82 0.38
N LYS A 95 -14.21 -3.87 1.20
CA LYS A 95 -13.39 -3.45 2.33
C LYS A 95 -13.09 -4.67 3.20
N GLY A 96 -11.82 -4.88 3.50
CA GLY A 96 -11.39 -6.01 4.32
C GLY A 96 -11.20 -7.31 3.57
N GLU A 97 -11.35 -7.31 2.25
CA GLU A 97 -11.14 -8.53 1.48
C GLU A 97 -9.63 -8.75 1.28
N PRO A 98 -9.14 -10.00 1.42
CA PRO A 98 -7.72 -10.28 1.18
C PRO A 98 -7.36 -10.06 -0.28
N ILE A 99 -6.26 -9.36 -0.53
CA ILE A 99 -5.83 -9.09 -1.90
C ILE A 99 -4.48 -9.72 -2.23
N GLY A 100 -3.75 -10.16 -1.23
CA GLY A 100 -2.45 -10.80 -1.44
C GLY A 100 -1.67 -10.84 -0.15
N THR A 101 -0.37 -11.02 -0.28
CA THR A 101 0.51 -11.14 0.90
C THR A 101 1.73 -10.25 0.78
N VAL A 102 2.25 -9.85 1.92
CA VAL A 102 3.47 -9.05 2.03
C VAL A 102 4.64 -9.88 1.55
N GLY A 103 5.57 -9.24 0.86
CA GLY A 103 6.76 -9.90 0.37
C GLY A 103 7.97 -8.99 0.37
N ASN A 104 8.93 -9.36 -0.49
CA ASN A 104 10.17 -8.63 -0.63
C ASN A 104 10.57 -8.61 -2.10
N THR A 105 9.58 -8.63 -2.98
CA THR A 105 9.83 -8.65 -4.43
C THR A 105 10.17 -7.27 -4.94
N GLY A 106 10.83 -7.22 -6.08
CA GLY A 106 11.26 -5.97 -6.66
C GLY A 106 12.48 -5.41 -5.95
N LEU A 107 12.66 -4.10 -6.05
CA LEU A 107 13.79 -3.43 -5.43
C LEU A 107 13.44 -3.12 -3.98
N SER A 108 13.74 -4.07 -3.10
CA SER A 108 13.40 -3.97 -1.69
C SER A 108 14.52 -4.56 -0.85
N THR A 109 14.77 -3.98 0.31
CA THR A 109 15.86 -4.42 1.19
C THR A 109 15.41 -5.36 2.29
N GLY A 110 14.14 -5.63 2.40
CA GLY A 110 13.60 -6.56 3.40
C GLY A 110 12.10 -6.61 3.32
N PRO A 111 11.48 -7.63 3.92
CA PRO A 111 10.05 -7.81 3.85
C PRO A 111 9.31 -6.61 4.42
N HIS A 112 8.42 -6.04 3.63
CA HIS A 112 7.58 -4.94 4.07
C HIS A 112 6.49 -4.70 3.02
N LEU A 113 5.44 -4.01 3.44
CA LEU A 113 4.42 -3.55 2.53
C LEU A 113 4.66 -2.07 2.24
N HIS A 114 4.74 -1.72 0.98
CA HIS A 114 4.76 -0.31 0.59
C HIS A 114 3.35 0.02 0.12
N TRP A 115 2.69 0.92 0.83
CA TRP A 115 1.33 1.33 0.53
C TRP A 115 1.30 2.80 0.17
N SER A 116 0.91 3.10 -1.05
CA SER A 116 0.75 4.48 -1.53
C SER A 116 -0.71 4.74 -1.82
N VAL A 117 -1.13 5.97 -1.66
CA VAL A 117 -2.48 6.38 -2.01
C VAL A 117 -2.40 7.63 -2.88
N LEU A 118 -3.11 7.59 -4.00
CA LEU A 118 -3.27 8.75 -4.88
C LEU A 118 -4.67 9.30 -4.70
N LEU A 119 -4.78 10.59 -4.49
CA LEU A 119 -6.06 11.28 -4.47
C LEU A 119 -5.97 12.40 -5.52
N ASN A 120 -6.81 12.35 -6.54
CA ASN A 120 -6.77 13.29 -7.66
C ASN A 120 -5.38 13.34 -8.29
N ASN A 121 -4.78 12.16 -8.50
CA ASN A 121 -3.46 12.01 -9.12
C ASN A 121 -2.32 12.60 -8.30
N THR A 122 -2.53 12.83 -7.02
CA THR A 122 -1.49 13.35 -6.13
C THR A 122 -1.31 12.36 -4.98
N TYR A 123 -0.07 12.02 -4.67
CA TYR A 123 0.21 11.14 -3.54
C TYR A 123 -0.18 11.85 -2.25
N VAL A 124 -0.85 11.12 -1.37
CA VAL A 124 -1.26 11.62 -0.06
C VAL A 124 -0.83 10.63 1.01
N ASP A 125 -0.84 11.06 2.27
CA ASP A 125 -0.44 10.21 3.38
C ASP A 125 -1.51 9.15 3.64
N PRO A 126 -1.22 7.87 3.41
CA PRO A 126 -2.21 6.81 3.64
C PRO A 126 -2.68 6.74 5.09
N LEU A 127 -1.79 7.01 6.04
CA LEU A 127 -2.16 6.97 7.44
C LEU A 127 -3.14 8.06 7.80
N GLY A 128 -3.00 9.22 7.20
CA GLY A 128 -3.94 10.31 7.41
C GLY A 128 -5.34 9.90 7.01
N LEU A 129 -5.45 9.20 5.88
CA LEU A 129 -6.74 8.74 5.41
C LEU A 129 -7.32 7.68 6.33
N VAL A 130 -6.52 6.76 6.80
CA VAL A 130 -6.99 5.71 7.68
C VAL A 130 -7.44 6.26 9.02
N LYS A 131 -6.66 7.16 9.58
CA LYS A 131 -6.99 7.71 10.90
C LYS A 131 -8.24 8.54 10.91
N ASN A 132 -8.44 9.31 9.86
CA ASN A 132 -9.56 10.22 9.83
C ASN A 132 -10.67 9.71 9.02
N ASN A 133 -10.84 8.38 8.86
CA ASN A 133 -11.41 8.02 7.76
C ASN A 133 -12.57 7.36 7.81
N LYS A 134 -13.09 7.21 8.89
CA LYS A 134 -14.32 6.63 8.94
C LYS A 134 -15.21 7.07 7.89
N VAL A 135 -15.02 8.27 7.47
CA VAL A 135 -15.88 8.80 6.48
C VAL A 135 -15.37 8.60 5.12
N LYS A 136 -14.07 8.73 4.96
CA LYS A 136 -13.56 8.83 3.63
C LYS A 136 -13.39 7.53 2.93
N LEU A 137 -12.91 6.54 3.59
CA LEU A 137 -12.68 5.28 2.94
C LEU A 137 -13.89 4.37 2.94
N ASP A 138 -14.85 4.66 3.79
CA ASP A 138 -16.04 3.85 3.88
C ASP A 138 -17.13 4.30 2.94
N ASN A 139 -16.97 5.42 2.33
CA ASN A 139 -17.94 5.89 1.38
C ASN A 139 -17.53 5.59 -0.04
#